data_a9bceeed6fd445a941e99eaad93ab1d5
#
_entry.id   a9bceeed6fd445a941e99eaad93ab1d5
#
_cell.length_a   1.000
_cell.length_b   1.000
_cell.length_c   1.000
_cell.angle_alpha   90.00
_cell.angle_beta   90.00
_cell.angle_gamma   90.00
#
_symmetry.space_group_name_H-M   'P 1'
#
loop_
_entity.id
_entity.type
_entity.pdbx_description
1 polymer ?
#
loop_
_entity_poly.entity_id
_entity_poly.type
_entity_poly.pdbx_seq_one_letter_code
_entity_poly.pdbx_strand_id
1 'polypeptide(L)'
;MKYRDIIENALNGHSADYCEIRIEETDNSRLTYRGKSLDTIAQTSGLGGNVRAVTKGGWGFASFNSLDELTTKVADAVAQSKAVGGLKTELGEVEPHVDLVPAYVVEDPTEISLDEKKRQMDHYNDLVWSVDGINSADIIYGDTSRKTFFGSSDGSYIEQQQIHVISRISAQARSGGDVQQAGFSLGSQGDYGLIRGLDDKVTDAAKRAVALLDAKSLEGGERTVVLDPVLAGVFVHEAFGHLSEGDNVYENEKLKEIMYMGRKFGGKHLNFTDGAAIPALRGSFKYDDEGTPATRTALVREGELVGRLHSRETAAKLSEQPTGNARAIGYNFPPIVRMTNTIIEPGEATLADLLAGVNDGVYVRNWYGGITQHEMFTFSSGEAYMIRNGEIQEAVRPVMLTGNLFETLENLDGVGDDLDMNQGGGCGKGGQSPLPVSNGSPHIRIQKCLISGA
;
A
#
# COMPACT_ATOMS: atom_id res chain seq x y z
N MET A 1 30.43 -5.58 2.27
CA MET A 1 29.21 -5.65 3.09
C MET A 1 29.44 -4.78 4.32
N LYS A 2 28.66 -3.70 4.43
CA LYS A 2 29.00 -2.54 5.31
C LYS A 2 28.99 -2.84 6.81
N TYR A 3 27.98 -3.58 7.29
CA TYR A 3 27.80 -3.86 8.72
C TYR A 3 27.91 -5.34 9.09
N ARG A 4 28.40 -6.18 8.19
CA ARG A 4 28.41 -7.63 8.36
C ARG A 4 29.14 -8.05 9.64
N ASP A 5 30.39 -7.61 9.80
CA ASP A 5 31.23 -8.00 10.95
C ASP A 5 30.63 -7.54 12.28
N ILE A 6 29.99 -6.34 12.29
CA ILE A 6 29.36 -5.80 13.50
C ILE A 6 28.14 -6.64 13.86
N ILE A 7 27.30 -6.99 12.89
CA ILE A 7 26.10 -7.83 13.09
C ILE A 7 26.50 -9.25 13.51
N GLU A 8 27.39 -9.88 12.79
CA GLU A 8 27.87 -11.24 13.12
C GLU A 8 28.49 -11.30 14.52
N ASN A 9 29.33 -10.31 14.90
CA ASN A 9 29.90 -10.24 16.22
C ASN A 9 28.84 -10.02 17.32
N ALA A 10 27.83 -9.20 17.06
CA ALA A 10 26.75 -8.94 18.02
C ALA A 10 25.82 -10.16 18.19
N LEU A 11 25.61 -10.96 17.14
CA LEU A 11 24.85 -12.22 17.17
C LEU A 11 25.65 -13.36 17.82
N ASN A 12 26.95 -13.26 17.95
CA ASN A 12 27.75 -14.30 18.60
C ASN A 12 27.51 -14.35 20.10
N GLY A 13 27.26 -15.56 20.62
CA GLY A 13 27.19 -15.81 22.07
C GLY A 13 25.85 -15.45 22.74
N HIS A 14 24.80 -15.08 21.99
CA HIS A 14 23.47 -14.95 22.57
C HIS A 14 22.90 -16.31 23.01
N SER A 15 21.94 -16.28 23.94
CA SER A 15 21.29 -17.50 24.50
C SER A 15 19.82 -17.62 24.08
N ALA A 16 19.43 -16.99 23.00
CA ALA A 16 18.10 -17.12 22.42
C ALA A 16 18.08 -18.30 21.42
N ASP A 17 16.89 -18.85 21.17
CA ASP A 17 16.67 -19.88 20.18
C ASP A 17 16.86 -19.32 18.76
N TYR A 18 16.49 -18.05 18.56
CA TYR A 18 16.69 -17.28 17.33
C TYR A 18 16.95 -15.81 17.68
N CYS A 19 17.80 -15.15 16.90
CA CYS A 19 18.07 -13.72 17.01
C CYS A 19 18.33 -13.10 15.64
N GLU A 20 17.79 -11.92 15.41
CA GLU A 20 18.01 -11.14 14.19
C GLU A 20 18.28 -9.67 14.52
N ILE A 21 19.03 -9.03 13.64
CA ILE A 21 19.39 -7.62 13.71
C ILE A 21 19.04 -6.98 12.38
N ARG A 22 18.35 -5.84 12.42
CA ARG A 22 18.09 -5.00 11.25
C ARG A 22 18.59 -3.59 11.51
N ILE A 23 19.52 -3.11 10.70
CA ILE A 23 20.01 -1.74 10.68
C ILE A 23 19.41 -1.03 9.48
N GLU A 24 19.00 0.22 9.62
CA GLU A 24 18.46 1.03 8.55
C GLU A 24 19.21 2.36 8.44
N GLU A 25 19.58 2.72 7.22
CA GLU A 25 19.99 4.06 6.82
C GLU A 25 18.88 4.65 5.95
N THR A 26 18.45 5.86 6.26
CA THR A 26 17.39 6.54 5.51
C THR A 26 17.81 7.95 5.15
N ASP A 27 17.53 8.34 3.91
CA ASP A 27 17.60 9.72 3.43
C ASP A 27 16.23 10.10 2.86
N ASN A 28 15.68 11.23 3.30
CA ASN A 28 14.34 11.65 2.90
C ASN A 28 14.37 13.10 2.45
N SER A 29 13.60 13.41 1.39
CA SER A 29 13.25 14.78 1.01
C SER A 29 11.73 14.94 1.09
N ARG A 30 11.27 16.09 1.57
CA ARG A 30 9.85 16.42 1.65
C ARG A 30 9.58 17.88 1.33
N LEU A 31 8.57 18.10 0.47
CA LEU A 31 8.00 19.41 0.23
C LEU A 31 6.47 19.33 0.40
N THR A 32 5.90 20.32 1.06
CA THR A 32 4.45 20.41 1.25
C THR A 32 4.01 21.85 1.02
N TYR A 33 2.99 22.04 0.18
CA TYR A 33 2.32 23.31 -0.03
C TYR A 33 0.91 23.23 0.53
N ARG A 34 0.51 24.29 1.21
CA ARG A 34 -0.86 24.52 1.66
C ARG A 34 -1.32 25.85 1.13
N GLY A 35 -2.32 25.83 0.27
CA GLY A 35 -2.71 27.02 -0.47
C GLY A 35 -1.58 27.49 -1.38
N LYS A 36 -1.26 28.80 -1.35
CA LYS A 36 -0.18 29.40 -2.13
C LYS A 36 1.19 29.29 -1.47
N SER A 37 1.27 28.80 -0.25
CA SER A 37 2.48 28.87 0.55
C SER A 37 3.17 27.52 0.66
N LEU A 38 4.49 27.53 0.54
CA LEU A 38 5.35 26.42 0.95
C LEU A 38 5.28 26.31 2.48
N ASP A 39 4.73 25.21 2.97
CA ASP A 39 4.56 24.90 4.40
C ASP A 39 5.80 24.18 4.95
N THR A 40 6.31 23.20 4.20
CA THR A 40 7.46 22.40 4.61
C THR A 40 8.41 22.21 3.46
N ILE A 41 9.71 22.37 3.73
CA ILE A 41 10.81 21.90 2.91
C ILE A 41 11.86 21.29 3.85
N ALA A 42 12.16 20.01 3.67
CA ALA A 42 13.07 19.31 4.55
C ALA A 42 13.87 18.23 3.81
N GLN A 43 15.12 18.07 4.22
CA GLN A 43 15.93 16.88 3.99
C GLN A 43 16.38 16.33 5.34
N THR A 44 16.25 15.02 5.53
CA THR A 44 16.63 14.35 6.76
C THR A 44 17.35 13.06 6.46
N SER A 45 18.38 12.76 7.25
CA SER A 45 19.06 11.47 7.22
C SER A 45 18.94 10.81 8.60
N GLY A 46 18.83 9.49 8.61
CA GLY A 46 18.70 8.72 9.84
C GLY A 46 19.50 7.43 9.79
N LEU A 47 19.99 7.02 10.96
CA LEU A 47 20.56 5.71 11.22
C LEU A 47 19.93 5.15 12.48
N GLY A 48 19.51 3.91 12.43
CA GLY A 48 19.05 3.19 13.60
C GLY A 48 18.86 1.71 13.29
N GLY A 49 18.38 0.97 14.25
CA GLY A 49 18.12 -0.44 14.04
C GLY A 49 17.33 -1.07 15.16
N ASN A 50 17.09 -2.35 15.02
CA ASN A 50 16.47 -3.16 16.05
C ASN A 50 17.09 -4.55 16.13
N VAL A 51 16.83 -5.16 17.27
CA VAL A 51 17.11 -6.58 17.54
C VAL A 51 15.79 -7.24 17.89
N ARG A 52 15.53 -8.40 17.29
CA ARG A 52 14.45 -9.30 17.71
C ARG A 52 15.05 -10.62 18.15
N ALA A 53 14.52 -11.19 19.21
CA ALA A 53 14.97 -12.49 19.70
C ALA A 53 13.78 -13.36 20.11
N VAL A 54 13.90 -14.68 19.89
CA VAL A 54 12.93 -15.68 20.37
C VAL A 54 13.62 -16.58 21.37
N THR A 55 12.98 -16.78 22.54
CA THR A 55 13.42 -17.72 23.56
C THR A 55 12.20 -18.45 24.13
N LYS A 56 12.15 -19.77 24.00
CA LYS A 56 11.04 -20.61 24.49
C LYS A 56 9.67 -20.09 24.02
N GLY A 57 9.61 -19.62 22.76
CA GLY A 57 8.42 -19.11 22.13
C GLY A 57 8.01 -17.67 22.49
N GLY A 58 8.77 -16.97 23.33
CA GLY A 58 8.53 -15.55 23.64
C GLY A 58 9.36 -14.66 22.74
N TRP A 59 8.77 -13.58 22.24
CA TRP A 59 9.47 -12.53 21.50
C TRP A 59 10.02 -11.44 22.41
N GLY A 60 11.22 -10.97 22.10
CA GLY A 60 11.78 -9.71 22.61
C GLY A 60 12.13 -8.77 21.46
N PHE A 61 11.99 -7.48 21.69
CA PHE A 61 12.25 -6.42 20.70
C PHE A 61 12.96 -5.25 21.37
N ALA A 62 14.09 -4.81 20.81
CA ALA A 62 14.81 -3.63 21.30
C ALA A 62 15.32 -2.81 20.12
N SER A 63 15.00 -1.52 20.07
CA SER A 63 15.49 -0.60 19.05
C SER A 63 16.66 0.26 19.55
N PHE A 64 17.46 0.80 18.64
CA PHE A 64 18.61 1.65 18.90
C PHE A 64 18.78 2.72 17.83
N ASN A 65 19.45 3.83 18.21
CA ASN A 65 19.82 4.93 17.30
C ASN A 65 21.34 5.09 17.16
N SER A 66 22.11 4.27 17.86
CA SER A 66 23.58 4.22 17.77
C SER A 66 24.05 2.77 17.70
N LEU A 67 25.02 2.51 16.83
CA LEU A 67 25.61 1.17 16.70
C LEU A 67 26.39 0.75 17.95
N ASP A 68 26.86 1.70 18.77
CA ASP A 68 27.54 1.44 20.04
C ASP A 68 26.62 0.72 21.05
N GLU A 69 25.30 0.85 20.89
CA GLU A 69 24.30 0.19 21.74
C GLU A 69 24.01 -1.27 21.33
N LEU A 70 24.45 -1.72 20.15
CA LEU A 70 23.97 -2.95 19.53
C LEU A 70 24.12 -4.18 20.44
N THR A 71 25.27 -4.38 21.06
CA THR A 71 25.50 -5.52 21.98
C THR A 71 24.56 -5.47 23.17
N THR A 72 24.31 -4.30 23.72
CA THR A 72 23.37 -4.11 24.83
C THR A 72 21.95 -4.43 24.39
N LYS A 73 21.55 -4.00 23.18
CA LYS A 73 20.22 -4.27 22.64
C LYS A 73 19.98 -5.73 22.30
N VAL A 74 21.01 -6.48 21.92
CA VAL A 74 20.92 -7.94 21.82
C VAL A 74 20.60 -8.55 23.19
N ALA A 75 21.31 -8.14 24.23
CA ALA A 75 21.04 -8.60 25.59
C ALA A 75 19.64 -8.23 26.08
N ASP A 76 19.18 -7.00 25.80
CA ASP A 76 17.84 -6.49 26.15
C ASP A 76 16.75 -7.34 25.47
N ALA A 77 16.84 -7.56 24.15
CA ALA A 77 15.87 -8.35 23.41
C ALA A 77 15.82 -9.80 23.90
N VAL A 78 16.98 -10.42 24.17
CA VAL A 78 17.05 -11.77 24.73
C VAL A 78 16.47 -11.83 26.14
N ALA A 79 16.69 -10.84 27.00
CA ALA A 79 16.10 -10.77 28.33
C ALA A 79 14.57 -10.65 28.27
N GLN A 80 14.05 -9.79 27.39
CA GLN A 80 12.60 -9.64 27.16
C GLN A 80 11.98 -10.93 26.65
N SER A 81 12.60 -11.61 25.66
CA SER A 81 12.10 -12.87 25.09
C SER A 81 11.97 -13.96 26.16
N LYS A 82 12.94 -14.03 27.10
CA LYS A 82 12.89 -14.95 28.25
C LYS A 82 11.79 -14.60 29.25
N ALA A 83 11.56 -13.30 29.48
CA ALA A 83 10.52 -12.83 30.40
C ALA A 83 9.10 -13.10 29.88
N VAL A 84 8.91 -13.01 28.56
CA VAL A 84 7.63 -13.31 27.89
C VAL A 84 7.43 -14.81 27.65
N GLY A 85 8.46 -15.62 27.77
CA GLY A 85 8.50 -17.04 27.43
C GLY A 85 7.33 -17.87 27.93
N GLY A 86 7.09 -19.01 27.29
CA GLY A 86 5.94 -19.91 27.54
C GLY A 86 4.84 -19.83 26.47
N LEU A 87 5.00 -18.96 25.47
CA LEU A 87 4.22 -18.96 24.24
C LEU A 87 4.82 -20.01 23.29
N LYS A 88 3.98 -20.61 22.44
CA LYS A 88 4.46 -21.55 21.41
C LYS A 88 4.69 -20.78 20.09
N THR A 89 5.62 -19.84 20.07
CA THR A 89 6.04 -19.25 18.81
C THR A 89 7.04 -20.18 18.13
N GLU A 90 6.68 -20.63 16.96
CA GLU A 90 7.55 -21.32 16.02
C GLU A 90 7.74 -20.43 14.81
N LEU A 91 8.89 -20.52 14.13
CA LEU A 91 9.19 -19.76 12.93
C LEU A 91 9.21 -20.72 11.73
N GLY A 92 8.49 -20.35 10.68
CA GLY A 92 8.59 -21.04 9.39
C GLY A 92 10.05 -21.05 8.91
N GLU A 93 10.48 -22.18 8.37
CA GLU A 93 11.82 -22.35 7.87
C GLU A 93 12.06 -21.49 6.63
N VAL A 94 13.20 -20.82 6.59
CA VAL A 94 13.71 -20.05 5.45
C VAL A 94 15.19 -20.34 5.33
N GLU A 95 15.63 -20.69 4.13
CA GLU A 95 17.05 -20.92 3.86
C GLU A 95 17.85 -19.60 4.10
N PRO A 96 19.03 -19.70 4.72
CA PRO A 96 19.88 -18.53 4.92
C PRO A 96 20.34 -17.91 3.60
N HIS A 97 20.26 -16.59 3.51
CA HIS A 97 20.67 -15.83 2.33
C HIS A 97 21.81 -14.85 2.64
N VAL A 98 22.81 -14.82 1.77
CA VAL A 98 23.86 -13.80 1.78
C VAL A 98 23.79 -13.04 0.45
N ASP A 99 23.28 -11.81 0.49
CA ASP A 99 22.96 -11.09 -0.74
C ASP A 99 23.18 -9.58 -0.63
N LEU A 100 23.37 -8.95 -1.78
CA LEU A 100 23.45 -7.51 -1.95
C LEU A 100 22.48 -7.09 -3.05
N VAL A 101 21.40 -6.41 -2.68
CA VAL A 101 20.30 -6.05 -3.55
C VAL A 101 20.31 -4.53 -3.78
N PRO A 102 20.75 -4.06 -4.96
CA PRO A 102 20.71 -2.65 -5.28
C PRO A 102 19.28 -2.16 -5.46
N ALA A 103 19.08 -0.83 -5.33
CA ALA A 103 17.80 -0.23 -5.67
C ALA A 103 17.49 -0.42 -7.17
N TYR A 104 16.21 -0.60 -7.48
CA TYR A 104 15.70 -0.39 -8.83
C TYR A 104 15.64 1.13 -9.08
N VAL A 105 16.23 1.59 -10.17
CA VAL A 105 16.33 3.01 -10.49
C VAL A 105 16.12 3.24 -11.99
N VAL A 106 15.26 4.21 -12.32
CA VAL A 106 15.06 4.75 -13.65
C VAL A 106 15.62 6.17 -13.74
N GLU A 107 15.15 7.09 -12.90
CA GLU A 107 15.73 8.42 -12.65
C GLU A 107 15.82 8.63 -11.14
N ASP A 108 17.06 8.59 -10.62
CA ASP A 108 17.29 8.59 -9.17
C ASP A 108 16.87 9.92 -8.52
N PRO A 109 15.84 9.94 -7.66
CA PRO A 109 15.43 11.16 -6.98
C PRO A 109 16.48 11.71 -6.02
N THR A 110 17.44 10.88 -5.57
CA THR A 110 18.51 11.33 -4.65
C THR A 110 19.55 12.19 -5.35
N GLU A 111 19.69 12.06 -6.67
CA GLU A 111 20.56 12.88 -7.51
C GLU A 111 19.92 14.22 -7.92
N ILE A 112 18.61 14.38 -7.69
CA ILE A 112 17.88 15.62 -8.01
C ILE A 112 17.96 16.57 -6.82
N SER A 113 18.45 17.79 -7.08
CA SER A 113 18.59 18.79 -6.02
C SER A 113 17.25 19.22 -5.41
N LEU A 114 17.27 19.57 -4.13
CA LEU A 114 16.06 20.06 -3.45
C LEU A 114 15.47 21.31 -4.11
N ASP A 115 16.33 22.18 -4.66
CA ASP A 115 15.93 23.36 -5.41
C ASP A 115 15.20 23.02 -6.73
N GLU A 116 15.62 21.96 -7.43
CA GLU A 116 14.93 21.50 -8.63
C GLU A 116 13.58 20.91 -8.27
N LYS A 117 13.52 20.05 -7.26
CA LYS A 117 12.26 19.51 -6.72
C LYS A 117 11.31 20.63 -6.33
N LYS A 118 11.82 21.67 -5.65
CA LYS A 118 11.03 22.83 -5.26
C LYS A 118 10.49 23.59 -6.48
N ARG A 119 11.35 23.92 -7.48
CA ARG A 119 10.90 24.61 -8.70
C ARG A 119 9.79 23.84 -9.42
N GLN A 120 9.88 22.51 -9.47
CA GLN A 120 8.84 21.68 -10.07
C GLN A 120 7.51 21.77 -9.30
N MET A 121 7.56 21.76 -7.96
CA MET A 121 6.36 21.89 -7.13
C MET A 121 5.80 23.30 -7.12
N ASP A 122 6.66 24.34 -7.15
CA ASP A 122 6.25 25.73 -7.35
C ASP A 122 5.44 25.86 -8.64
N HIS A 123 5.97 25.33 -9.74
CA HIS A 123 5.30 25.36 -11.05
C HIS A 123 3.92 24.67 -11.00
N TYR A 124 3.79 23.53 -10.39
CA TYR A 124 2.49 22.86 -10.25
C TYR A 124 1.53 23.62 -9.37
N ASN A 125 2.02 24.25 -8.30
CA ASN A 125 1.18 25.11 -7.47
C ASN A 125 0.68 26.31 -8.26
N ASP A 126 1.52 26.96 -9.05
CA ASP A 126 1.13 28.07 -9.92
C ASP A 126 0.08 27.64 -10.96
N LEU A 127 0.21 26.44 -11.56
CA LEU A 127 -0.79 25.88 -12.46
C LEU A 127 -2.14 25.67 -11.79
N VAL A 128 -2.19 25.13 -10.58
CA VAL A 128 -3.44 24.98 -9.83
C VAL A 128 -4.11 26.34 -9.64
N TRP A 129 -3.33 27.36 -9.22
CA TRP A 129 -3.86 28.69 -8.95
C TRP A 129 -4.15 29.53 -10.21
N SER A 130 -3.72 29.08 -11.39
CA SER A 130 -4.07 29.72 -12.66
C SER A 130 -5.53 29.48 -13.08
N VAL A 131 -6.21 28.52 -12.44
CA VAL A 131 -7.60 28.19 -12.73
C VAL A 131 -8.53 29.03 -11.85
N ASP A 132 -9.39 29.83 -12.47
CA ASP A 132 -10.36 30.64 -11.75
C ASP A 132 -11.33 29.79 -10.93
N GLY A 133 -11.67 30.23 -9.71
CA GLY A 133 -12.56 29.52 -8.80
C GLY A 133 -11.86 28.61 -7.79
N ILE A 134 -10.54 28.40 -7.91
CA ILE A 134 -9.76 27.70 -6.90
C ILE A 134 -9.58 28.57 -5.66
N ASN A 135 -9.82 27.96 -4.49
CA ASN A 135 -9.66 28.63 -3.21
C ASN A 135 -8.63 27.99 -2.28
N SER A 136 -8.20 26.75 -2.55
CA SER A 136 -7.10 26.10 -1.85
C SER A 136 -6.41 25.07 -2.74
N ALA A 137 -5.17 24.73 -2.38
CA ALA A 137 -4.39 23.66 -3.00
C ALA A 137 -3.58 22.95 -1.92
N ASP A 138 -3.44 21.64 -2.04
CA ASP A 138 -2.51 20.83 -1.24
C ASP A 138 -1.60 20.05 -2.19
N ILE A 139 -0.29 20.31 -2.12
CA ILE A 139 0.71 19.61 -2.90
C ILE A 139 1.73 19.00 -1.95
N ILE A 140 1.96 17.71 -2.11
CA ILE A 140 2.96 16.96 -1.36
C ILE A 140 3.90 16.30 -2.36
N TYR A 141 5.18 16.46 -2.12
CA TYR A 141 6.24 15.67 -2.72
C TYR A 141 7.06 15.02 -1.61
N GLY A 142 7.46 13.78 -1.81
CA GLY A 142 8.40 13.08 -0.95
C GLY A 142 9.20 12.03 -1.71
N ASP A 143 10.47 11.90 -1.37
CA ASP A 143 11.28 10.76 -1.74
C ASP A 143 12.02 10.21 -0.53
N THR A 144 12.26 8.91 -0.56
CA THR A 144 12.97 8.18 0.50
C THR A 144 13.91 7.18 -0.13
N SER A 145 15.20 7.25 0.22
CA SER A 145 16.15 6.16 0.05
C SER A 145 16.29 5.42 1.38
N ARG A 146 16.01 4.12 1.39
CA ARG A 146 16.12 3.24 2.57
C ARG A 146 17.10 2.13 2.23
N LYS A 147 18.19 2.02 3.01
CA LYS A 147 19.11 0.88 2.99
C LYS A 147 18.90 0.06 4.25
N THR A 148 18.61 -1.21 4.09
CA THR A 148 18.48 -2.17 5.18
C THR A 148 19.65 -3.13 5.17
N PHE A 149 20.13 -3.46 6.37
CA PHE A 149 21.18 -4.43 6.63
C PHE A 149 20.63 -5.41 7.64
N PHE A 150 20.26 -6.59 7.16
CA PHE A 150 19.67 -7.64 7.95
C PHE A 150 20.68 -8.76 8.21
N GLY A 151 20.72 -9.27 9.43
CA GLY A 151 21.46 -10.49 9.74
C GLY A 151 20.76 -11.30 10.80
N SER A 152 20.87 -12.62 10.73
CA SER A 152 20.22 -13.53 11.66
C SER A 152 21.17 -14.62 12.17
N SER A 153 20.82 -15.20 13.31
CA SER A 153 21.54 -16.35 13.89
C SER A 153 21.44 -17.62 13.02
N ASP A 154 20.51 -17.67 12.06
CA ASP A 154 20.42 -18.74 11.06
C ASP A 154 21.50 -18.61 9.96
N GLY A 155 22.26 -17.50 9.94
CA GLY A 155 23.35 -17.27 9.00
C GLY A 155 23.02 -16.38 7.81
N SER A 156 21.86 -15.74 7.78
CA SER A 156 21.54 -14.75 6.75
C SER A 156 22.32 -13.46 6.96
N TYR A 157 22.76 -12.84 5.85
CA TYR A 157 23.20 -11.44 5.80
C TYR A 157 22.75 -10.77 4.48
N ILE A 158 21.85 -9.81 4.56
CA ILE A 158 21.24 -9.17 3.40
C ILE A 158 21.43 -7.66 3.49
N GLU A 159 21.99 -7.06 2.43
CA GLU A 159 21.96 -5.62 2.21
C GLU A 159 20.96 -5.33 1.10
N GLN A 160 19.95 -4.52 1.36
CA GLN A 160 18.93 -4.18 0.37
C GLN A 160 18.66 -2.67 0.38
N GLN A 161 18.58 -2.09 -0.81
CA GLN A 161 18.22 -0.68 -0.97
C GLN A 161 16.90 -0.54 -1.72
N GLN A 162 16.03 0.34 -1.25
CA GLN A 162 14.79 0.75 -1.89
C GLN A 162 14.75 2.27 -1.98
N ILE A 163 14.28 2.79 -3.11
CA ILE A 163 14.08 4.22 -3.32
C ILE A 163 12.63 4.43 -3.74
N HIS A 164 11.92 5.28 -3.03
CA HIS A 164 10.52 5.57 -3.28
C HIS A 164 10.31 7.04 -3.57
N VAL A 165 9.43 7.33 -4.53
CA VAL A 165 8.92 8.67 -4.82
C VAL A 165 7.41 8.67 -4.62
N ILE A 166 6.88 9.76 -4.09
CA ILE A 166 5.44 10.01 -3.99
C ILE A 166 5.16 11.48 -4.28
N SER A 167 4.07 11.74 -4.99
CA SER A 167 3.48 13.08 -5.09
C SER A 167 1.96 12.99 -5.01
N ARG A 168 1.37 13.96 -4.35
CA ARG A 168 -0.07 14.19 -4.31
C ARG A 168 -0.35 15.64 -4.64
N ILE A 169 -1.27 15.86 -5.57
CA ILE A 169 -1.72 17.20 -5.96
C ILE A 169 -3.24 17.22 -5.85
N SER A 170 -3.76 18.16 -5.07
CA SER A 170 -5.19 18.36 -4.87
C SER A 170 -5.54 19.82 -4.95
N ALA A 171 -6.60 20.15 -5.69
CA ALA A 171 -7.16 21.46 -5.83
C ALA A 171 -8.56 21.50 -5.18
N GLN A 172 -8.89 22.60 -4.51
CA GLN A 172 -10.21 22.84 -3.94
C GLN A 172 -10.83 24.08 -4.55
N ALA A 173 -12.11 23.99 -4.90
CA ALA A 173 -12.94 25.09 -5.37
C ALA A 173 -14.07 25.35 -4.37
N ARG A 174 -14.54 26.60 -4.28
CA ARG A 174 -15.59 26.98 -3.35
C ARG A 174 -16.60 27.94 -3.99
N SER A 175 -17.88 27.67 -3.72
CA SER A 175 -18.96 28.59 -4.04
C SER A 175 -19.90 28.68 -2.83
N GLY A 176 -19.90 29.83 -2.16
CA GLY A 176 -20.66 30.02 -0.90
C GLY A 176 -20.21 29.02 0.19
N GLY A 177 -21.12 28.16 0.63
CA GLY A 177 -20.86 27.12 1.61
C GLY A 177 -20.40 25.78 1.01
N ASP A 178 -20.49 25.61 -0.30
CA ASP A 178 -20.12 24.38 -1.03
C ASP A 178 -18.62 24.36 -1.33
N VAL A 179 -17.96 23.24 -1.02
CA VAL A 179 -16.53 23.02 -1.27
C VAL A 179 -16.38 21.70 -2.01
N GLN A 180 -15.74 21.77 -3.17
CA GLN A 180 -15.44 20.60 -3.99
C GLN A 180 -13.94 20.48 -4.20
N GLN A 181 -13.46 19.25 -4.33
CA GLN A 181 -12.04 18.98 -4.56
C GLN A 181 -11.83 17.97 -5.68
N ALA A 182 -10.72 18.11 -6.36
CA ALA A 182 -10.22 17.10 -7.30
C ALA A 182 -8.69 17.02 -7.21
N GLY A 183 -8.14 15.84 -7.49
CA GLY A 183 -6.71 15.64 -7.38
C GLY A 183 -6.31 14.25 -7.84
N PHE A 184 -5.04 13.95 -7.65
CA PHE A 184 -4.46 12.64 -7.92
C PHE A 184 -3.23 12.40 -7.05
N SER A 185 -2.87 11.14 -6.89
CA SER A 185 -1.62 10.72 -6.28
C SER A 185 -0.81 9.89 -7.26
N LEU A 186 0.50 10.03 -7.21
CA LEU A 186 1.46 9.28 -8.00
C LEU A 186 2.54 8.72 -7.09
N GLY A 187 3.13 7.61 -7.47
CA GLY A 187 4.28 7.05 -6.80
C GLY A 187 5.06 6.11 -7.70
N SER A 188 6.32 5.91 -7.38
CA SER A 188 7.20 5.01 -8.12
C SER A 188 8.26 4.43 -7.20
N GLN A 189 8.89 3.37 -7.68
CA GLN A 189 10.16 2.90 -7.14
C GLN A 189 11.29 3.47 -8.02
N GLY A 190 12.11 4.38 -7.46
CA GLY A 190 13.35 4.87 -8.09
C GLY A 190 13.18 5.65 -9.40
N ASP A 191 12.01 6.27 -9.64
CA ASP A 191 11.77 7.04 -10.86
C ASP A 191 11.19 8.42 -10.54
N TYR A 192 12.08 9.43 -10.55
CA TYR A 192 11.69 10.85 -10.47
C TYR A 192 10.99 11.34 -11.75
N GLY A 193 11.24 10.69 -12.89
CA GLY A 193 10.65 11.06 -14.17
C GLY A 193 9.12 11.10 -14.13
N LEU A 194 8.51 10.27 -13.28
CA LEU A 194 7.05 10.26 -13.04
C LEU A 194 6.50 11.62 -12.56
N ILE A 195 7.33 12.45 -11.94
CA ILE A 195 6.95 13.78 -11.42
C ILE A 195 7.03 14.87 -12.47
N ARG A 196 7.65 14.60 -13.61
CA ARG A 196 7.83 15.57 -14.70
C ARG A 196 6.63 15.59 -15.66
N GLY A 197 6.37 16.74 -16.29
CA GLY A 197 5.40 16.87 -17.38
C GLY A 197 3.93 16.64 -16.96
N LEU A 198 3.57 16.96 -15.73
CA LEU A 198 2.20 16.78 -15.20
C LEU A 198 1.29 17.99 -15.44
N ASP A 199 1.68 18.95 -16.25
CA ASP A 199 1.01 20.24 -16.45
C ASP A 199 -0.47 20.08 -16.79
N ASP A 200 -0.77 19.26 -17.80
CA ASP A 200 -2.15 19.00 -18.20
C ASP A 200 -2.95 18.30 -17.09
N LYS A 201 -2.34 17.29 -16.45
CA LYS A 201 -3.00 16.54 -15.35
C LYS A 201 -3.31 17.42 -14.14
N VAL A 202 -2.39 18.34 -13.81
CA VAL A 202 -2.56 19.33 -12.73
C VAL A 202 -3.67 20.31 -13.06
N THR A 203 -3.64 20.89 -14.27
CA THR A 203 -4.63 21.83 -14.75
C THR A 203 -6.02 21.19 -14.85
N ASP A 204 -6.10 19.95 -15.33
CA ASP A 204 -7.36 19.20 -15.41
C ASP A 204 -7.94 18.91 -14.02
N ALA A 205 -7.09 18.56 -13.04
CA ALA A 205 -7.54 18.36 -11.67
C ALA A 205 -8.16 19.67 -11.10
N ALA A 206 -7.50 20.82 -11.32
CA ALA A 206 -8.03 22.11 -10.87
C ALA A 206 -9.36 22.47 -11.56
N LYS A 207 -9.45 22.28 -12.88
CA LYS A 207 -10.70 22.50 -13.63
C LYS A 207 -11.84 21.59 -13.16
N ARG A 208 -11.54 20.33 -12.86
CA ARG A 208 -12.54 19.39 -12.32
C ARG A 208 -13.06 19.84 -10.96
N ALA A 209 -12.19 20.30 -10.04
CA ALA A 209 -12.62 20.82 -8.75
C ALA A 209 -13.65 21.93 -8.91
N VAL A 210 -13.45 22.85 -9.87
CA VAL A 210 -14.41 23.92 -10.18
C VAL A 210 -15.69 23.36 -10.79
N ALA A 211 -15.60 22.46 -11.77
CA ALA A 211 -16.76 21.88 -12.45
C ALA A 211 -17.69 21.09 -11.50
N LEU A 212 -17.12 20.49 -10.45
CA LEU A 212 -17.89 19.76 -9.44
C LEU A 212 -18.82 20.65 -8.61
N LEU A 213 -18.60 21.97 -8.55
CA LEU A 213 -19.52 22.89 -7.89
C LEU A 213 -20.89 22.92 -8.58
N ASP A 214 -20.94 22.75 -9.89
CA ASP A 214 -22.16 22.72 -10.70
C ASP A 214 -22.74 21.31 -10.88
N ALA A 215 -21.98 20.27 -10.47
CA ALA A 215 -22.40 18.88 -10.59
C ALA A 215 -23.55 18.55 -9.62
N LYS A 216 -24.49 17.72 -10.08
CA LYS A 216 -25.62 17.27 -9.25
C LYS A 216 -25.19 16.16 -8.29
N SER A 217 -25.70 16.21 -7.07
CA SER A 217 -25.61 15.09 -6.15
C SER A 217 -26.51 13.94 -6.63
N LEU A 218 -26.05 12.72 -6.42
CA LEU A 218 -26.81 11.52 -6.76
C LEU A 218 -27.63 11.06 -5.54
N GLU A 219 -28.87 10.67 -5.79
CA GLU A 219 -29.69 10.03 -4.74
C GLU A 219 -29.11 8.64 -4.40
N GLY A 220 -29.00 8.36 -3.10
CA GLY A 220 -28.53 7.09 -2.58
C GLY A 220 -29.43 5.92 -3.00
N GLY A 221 -28.83 4.76 -3.11
CA GLY A 221 -29.53 3.52 -3.44
C GLY A 221 -28.61 2.46 -4.05
N GLU A 222 -29.16 1.28 -4.29
CA GLU A 222 -28.44 0.21 -4.98
C GLU A 222 -28.37 0.50 -6.48
N ARG A 223 -27.16 0.40 -7.04
CA ARG A 223 -26.90 0.59 -8.46
C ARG A 223 -25.83 -0.36 -8.97
N THR A 224 -25.84 -0.59 -10.28
CA THR A 224 -24.67 -1.14 -10.97
C THR A 224 -23.59 -0.08 -11.02
N VAL A 225 -22.38 -0.43 -10.57
CA VAL A 225 -21.23 0.46 -10.64
C VAL A 225 -20.10 -0.17 -11.47
N VAL A 226 -19.42 0.66 -12.26
CA VAL A 226 -18.18 0.29 -12.94
C VAL A 226 -17.08 1.11 -12.32
N LEU A 227 -16.06 0.45 -11.76
CA LEU A 227 -14.92 1.08 -11.11
C LEU A 227 -13.75 1.16 -12.08
N ASP A 228 -13.07 2.32 -12.09
CA ASP A 228 -11.80 2.44 -12.80
C ASP A 228 -10.69 1.59 -12.12
N PRO A 229 -9.58 1.33 -12.82
CA PRO A 229 -8.48 0.53 -12.27
C PRO A 229 -7.93 1.04 -10.94
N VAL A 230 -7.89 2.36 -10.73
CA VAL A 230 -7.37 2.95 -9.49
C VAL A 230 -8.26 2.64 -8.31
N LEU A 231 -9.56 2.88 -8.42
CA LEU A 231 -10.51 2.61 -7.34
C LEU A 231 -10.72 1.10 -7.11
N ALA A 232 -10.74 0.31 -8.19
CA ALA A 232 -10.83 -1.15 -8.12
C ALA A 232 -9.59 -1.77 -7.44
N GLY A 233 -8.39 -1.24 -7.71
CA GLY A 233 -7.17 -1.63 -7.02
C GLY A 233 -7.20 -1.31 -5.52
N VAL A 234 -7.71 -0.14 -5.13
CA VAL A 234 -7.94 0.19 -3.72
C VAL A 234 -9.00 -0.73 -3.11
N PHE A 235 -10.08 -0.99 -3.83
CA PHE A 235 -11.13 -1.91 -3.37
C PHE A 235 -10.56 -3.29 -3.01
N VAL A 236 -9.78 -3.95 -3.88
CA VAL A 236 -9.23 -5.27 -3.55
C VAL A 236 -8.22 -5.22 -2.40
N HIS A 237 -7.42 -4.14 -2.31
CA HIS A 237 -6.48 -3.94 -1.22
C HIS A 237 -7.20 -3.89 0.13
N GLU A 238 -8.16 -3.01 0.27
CA GLU A 238 -8.91 -2.81 1.51
C GLU A 238 -9.88 -3.96 1.79
N ALA A 239 -10.58 -4.40 0.74
CA ALA A 239 -11.64 -5.36 0.88
C ALA A 239 -11.14 -6.78 1.12
N PHE A 240 -10.09 -7.22 0.44
CA PHE A 240 -9.64 -8.61 0.50
C PHE A 240 -8.20 -8.76 0.99
N GLY A 241 -7.33 -7.82 0.65
CA GLY A 241 -5.92 -7.88 1.00
C GLY A 241 -5.70 -7.97 2.51
N HIS A 242 -6.30 -7.08 3.29
CA HIS A 242 -6.20 -7.12 4.75
C HIS A 242 -6.81 -8.38 5.40
N LEU A 243 -7.84 -8.97 4.80
CA LEU A 243 -8.41 -10.23 5.28
C LEU A 243 -7.50 -11.43 4.98
N SER A 244 -6.60 -11.31 4.00
CA SER A 244 -5.66 -12.35 3.62
C SER A 244 -4.37 -12.35 4.45
N GLU A 245 -4.17 -11.37 5.33
CA GLU A 245 -3.00 -11.28 6.20
C GLU A 245 -3.11 -12.33 7.33
N GLY A 246 -2.11 -13.22 7.41
CA GLY A 246 -2.15 -14.39 8.28
C GLY A 246 -2.26 -14.10 9.77
N ASP A 247 -1.73 -12.97 10.25
CA ASP A 247 -1.88 -12.53 11.64
C ASP A 247 -3.34 -12.17 11.96
N ASN A 248 -4.04 -11.45 11.08
CA ASN A 248 -5.47 -11.15 11.25
C ASN A 248 -6.31 -12.44 11.31
N VAL A 249 -5.99 -13.42 10.44
CA VAL A 249 -6.70 -14.71 10.44
C VAL A 249 -6.39 -15.50 11.70
N TYR A 250 -5.12 -15.53 12.14
CA TYR A 250 -4.71 -16.30 13.31
C TYR A 250 -5.33 -15.75 14.61
N GLU A 251 -5.36 -14.43 14.77
CA GLU A 251 -5.81 -13.77 16.00
C GLU A 251 -7.33 -13.68 16.17
N ASN A 252 -8.09 -13.94 15.09
CA ASN A 252 -9.54 -13.79 15.07
C ASN A 252 -10.24 -15.09 14.69
N GLU A 253 -10.84 -15.77 15.68
CA GLU A 253 -11.53 -17.05 15.46
C GLU A 253 -12.67 -16.96 14.44
N LYS A 254 -13.44 -15.86 14.43
CA LYS A 254 -14.49 -15.63 13.44
C LYS A 254 -13.88 -15.50 12.02
N LEU A 255 -12.74 -14.85 11.90
CA LEU A 255 -12.08 -14.70 10.62
C LEU A 255 -11.45 -16.02 10.13
N LYS A 256 -10.97 -16.89 11.04
CA LYS A 256 -10.57 -18.27 10.68
C LYS A 256 -11.71 -19.08 10.07
N GLU A 257 -12.90 -18.95 10.66
CA GLU A 257 -14.11 -19.64 10.15
C GLU A 257 -14.54 -19.13 8.78
N ILE A 258 -14.25 -17.85 8.48
CA ILE A 258 -14.60 -17.21 7.22
C ILE A 258 -13.52 -17.46 6.17
N MET A 259 -12.26 -17.33 6.52
CA MET A 259 -11.11 -17.36 5.59
C MET A 259 -10.47 -18.75 5.50
N TYR A 260 -11.27 -19.84 5.43
CA TYR A 260 -10.72 -21.19 5.23
C TYR A 260 -10.36 -21.44 3.76
N MET A 261 -9.28 -22.19 3.53
CA MET A 261 -8.82 -22.54 2.18
C MET A 261 -9.89 -23.30 1.40
N GLY A 262 -10.09 -22.94 0.13
CA GLY A 262 -11.11 -23.51 -0.74
C GLY A 262 -12.48 -22.83 -0.61
N ARG A 263 -12.65 -21.82 0.26
CA ARG A 263 -13.89 -21.03 0.31
C ARG A 263 -14.07 -20.24 -0.98
N LYS A 264 -15.28 -20.27 -1.53
CA LYS A 264 -15.70 -19.47 -2.68
C LYS A 264 -16.15 -18.09 -2.23
N PHE A 265 -15.62 -17.06 -2.90
CA PHE A 265 -15.96 -15.66 -2.71
C PHE A 265 -16.65 -15.05 -3.93
N GLY A 266 -16.73 -15.77 -5.04
CA GLY A 266 -17.40 -15.28 -6.25
C GLY A 266 -17.19 -16.20 -7.45
N GLY A 267 -17.34 -15.64 -8.65
CA GLY A 267 -17.23 -16.37 -9.91
C GLY A 267 -15.79 -16.71 -10.31
N LYS A 268 -15.64 -17.54 -11.35
CA LYS A 268 -14.33 -17.99 -11.86
C LYS A 268 -13.45 -16.86 -12.44
N HIS A 269 -14.05 -15.72 -12.75
CA HIS A 269 -13.33 -14.53 -13.23
C HIS A 269 -12.55 -13.82 -12.11
N LEU A 270 -12.80 -14.14 -10.83
CA LEU A 270 -12.10 -13.54 -9.71
C LEU A 270 -10.76 -14.24 -9.46
N ASN A 271 -9.68 -13.53 -9.72
CA ASN A 271 -8.32 -13.96 -9.44
C ASN A 271 -7.58 -12.80 -8.78
N PHE A 272 -7.08 -13.02 -7.54
CA PHE A 272 -6.34 -12.01 -6.78
C PHE A 272 -4.96 -12.51 -6.45
N THR A 273 -3.98 -11.64 -6.56
CA THR A 273 -2.59 -11.89 -6.14
C THR A 273 -2.07 -10.76 -5.27
N ASP A 274 -1.09 -11.07 -4.43
CA ASP A 274 -0.22 -10.08 -3.79
C ASP A 274 1.23 -10.56 -3.91
N GLY A 275 2.18 -9.66 -4.09
CA GLY A 275 3.57 -10.09 -4.07
C GLY A 275 4.58 -9.00 -4.38
N ALA A 276 5.61 -8.94 -3.53
CA ALA A 276 6.75 -8.05 -3.72
C ALA A 276 7.73 -8.54 -4.80
N ALA A 277 7.63 -9.78 -5.25
CA ALA A 277 8.42 -10.31 -6.36
C ALA A 277 8.02 -9.74 -7.74
N ILE A 278 6.90 -9.02 -7.84
CA ILE A 278 6.53 -8.27 -9.06
C ILE A 278 7.48 -7.07 -9.17
N PRO A 279 8.29 -6.96 -10.25
CA PRO A 279 9.35 -5.96 -10.32
C PRO A 279 8.83 -4.54 -10.54
N ALA A 280 9.65 -3.55 -10.18
CA ALA A 280 9.49 -2.13 -10.52
C ALA A 280 8.20 -1.47 -9.99
N LEU A 281 7.57 -2.04 -8.98
CA LEU A 281 6.42 -1.46 -8.30
C LEU A 281 6.82 -0.95 -6.90
N ARG A 282 6.08 0.01 -6.39
CA ARG A 282 6.42 0.66 -5.12
C ARG A 282 6.35 -0.28 -3.91
N GLY A 283 5.58 -1.37 -3.97
CA GLY A 283 5.56 -2.43 -2.97
C GLY A 283 6.59 -3.54 -3.18
N SER A 284 7.50 -3.40 -4.19
CA SER A 284 8.42 -4.48 -4.59
C SER A 284 9.73 -4.44 -3.81
N PHE A 285 10.23 -5.62 -3.48
CA PHE A 285 11.53 -5.87 -2.88
C PHE A 285 11.92 -7.33 -3.08
N LYS A 286 13.18 -7.68 -2.81
CA LYS A 286 13.65 -9.06 -2.93
C LYS A 286 13.47 -9.85 -1.64
N TYR A 287 13.70 -9.21 -0.50
CA TYR A 287 13.55 -9.80 0.84
C TYR A 287 12.72 -8.88 1.73
N ASP A 288 11.86 -9.47 2.54
CA ASP A 288 11.11 -8.73 3.57
C ASP A 288 11.99 -8.37 4.78
N ASP A 289 11.41 -7.75 5.80
CA ASP A 289 12.14 -7.29 6.98
C ASP A 289 12.50 -8.44 7.97
N GLU A 290 12.16 -9.69 7.66
CA GLU A 290 12.63 -10.93 8.32
C GLU A 290 13.65 -11.72 7.47
N GLY A 291 14.09 -11.14 6.34
CA GLY A 291 15.01 -11.80 5.40
C GLY A 291 14.38 -12.90 4.57
N THR A 292 13.06 -13.00 4.56
CA THR A 292 12.32 -13.98 3.76
C THR A 292 12.24 -13.51 2.30
N PRO A 293 12.56 -14.38 1.31
CA PRO A 293 12.38 -14.02 -0.09
C PRO A 293 10.93 -13.68 -0.43
N ALA A 294 10.75 -12.61 -1.19
CA ALA A 294 9.45 -12.19 -1.67
C ALA A 294 8.87 -13.21 -2.67
N THR A 295 7.56 -13.39 -2.62
CA THR A 295 6.81 -14.23 -3.54
C THR A 295 5.82 -13.43 -4.38
N ARG A 296 5.20 -14.05 -5.37
CA ARG A 296 3.93 -13.66 -5.95
C ARG A 296 2.89 -14.68 -5.52
N THR A 297 2.13 -14.34 -4.50
CA THR A 297 1.19 -15.23 -3.81
C THR A 297 -0.20 -15.11 -4.45
N ALA A 298 -0.72 -16.21 -4.95
CA ALA A 298 -2.13 -16.28 -5.33
C ALA A 298 -2.97 -16.30 -4.06
N LEU A 299 -3.87 -15.33 -3.91
CA LEU A 299 -4.83 -15.26 -2.79
C LEU A 299 -6.13 -15.95 -3.18
N VAL A 300 -6.64 -15.62 -4.37
CA VAL A 300 -7.86 -16.21 -4.94
C VAL A 300 -7.57 -16.70 -6.35
N ARG A 301 -8.05 -17.89 -6.67
CA ARG A 301 -8.06 -18.47 -8.03
C ARG A 301 -9.46 -18.97 -8.34
N GLU A 302 -9.98 -18.57 -9.51
CA GLU A 302 -11.33 -18.92 -9.96
C GLU A 302 -12.41 -18.74 -8.87
N GLY A 303 -12.27 -17.66 -8.08
CA GLY A 303 -13.18 -17.32 -6.98
C GLY A 303 -12.95 -18.08 -5.68
N GLU A 304 -11.97 -18.98 -5.59
CA GLU A 304 -11.66 -19.76 -4.37
C GLU A 304 -10.42 -19.22 -3.66
N LEU A 305 -10.45 -19.14 -2.32
CA LEU A 305 -9.29 -18.81 -1.50
C LEU A 305 -8.24 -19.93 -1.60
N VAL A 306 -7.04 -19.59 -2.05
CA VAL A 306 -5.96 -20.55 -2.26
C VAL A 306 -4.67 -20.18 -1.53
N GLY A 307 -4.58 -19.01 -0.92
CA GLY A 307 -3.40 -18.58 -0.20
C GLY A 307 -3.66 -17.39 0.72
N ARG A 308 -2.68 -17.12 1.56
CA ARG A 308 -2.61 -15.99 2.49
C ARG A 308 -1.23 -15.35 2.46
N LEU A 309 -1.11 -14.21 3.11
CA LEU A 309 0.15 -13.49 3.31
C LEU A 309 0.72 -13.82 4.67
N HIS A 310 2.02 -14.11 4.72
CA HIS A 310 2.65 -14.60 5.93
C HIS A 310 3.98 -13.93 6.26
N SER A 311 4.21 -13.75 7.57
CA SER A 311 5.52 -13.73 8.20
C SER A 311 6.00 -15.16 8.46
N ARG A 312 7.22 -15.35 8.95
CA ARG A 312 7.70 -16.66 9.40
C ARG A 312 6.84 -17.24 10.54
N GLU A 313 6.43 -16.39 11.48
CA GLU A 313 5.60 -16.80 12.63
C GLU A 313 4.19 -17.23 12.22
N THR A 314 3.49 -16.43 11.40
CA THR A 314 2.12 -16.75 11.00
C THR A 314 2.05 -17.96 10.06
N ALA A 315 3.08 -18.16 9.25
CA ALA A 315 3.22 -19.35 8.42
C ALA A 315 3.30 -20.63 9.28
N ALA A 316 4.16 -20.66 10.28
CA ALA A 316 4.25 -21.77 11.20
C ALA A 316 2.95 -22.01 11.97
N LYS A 317 2.31 -20.95 12.51
CA LYS A 317 1.04 -21.04 13.25
C LYS A 317 -0.12 -21.60 12.42
N LEU A 318 -0.14 -21.35 11.13
CA LEU A 318 -1.21 -21.81 10.22
C LEU A 318 -0.79 -23.05 9.40
N SER A 319 0.44 -23.57 9.60
CA SER A 319 1.01 -24.70 8.85
C SER A 319 1.06 -24.42 7.34
N GLU A 320 1.42 -23.18 6.98
CA GLU A 320 1.57 -22.67 5.63
C GLU A 320 3.02 -22.23 5.37
N GLN A 321 3.34 -21.74 4.18
CA GLN A 321 4.69 -21.29 3.84
C GLN A 321 4.86 -19.79 4.05
N PRO A 322 6.03 -19.28 4.49
CA PRO A 322 6.33 -17.86 4.51
C PRO A 322 6.24 -17.27 3.11
N THR A 323 5.68 -16.04 2.99
CA THR A 323 5.45 -15.40 1.68
C THR A 323 6.27 -14.13 1.47
N GLY A 324 7.12 -13.75 2.45
CA GLY A 324 7.91 -12.53 2.36
C GLY A 324 7.07 -11.27 2.53
N ASN A 325 6.13 -11.31 3.47
CA ASN A 325 5.22 -10.18 3.77
C ASN A 325 5.43 -9.56 5.16
N ALA A 326 6.47 -9.95 5.90
CA ALA A 326 6.82 -9.34 7.18
C ALA A 326 7.48 -7.98 6.94
N ARG A 327 6.76 -6.88 7.21
CA ARG A 327 7.21 -5.52 6.89
C ARG A 327 7.01 -4.58 8.08
N ALA A 328 7.93 -3.64 8.24
CA ALA A 328 7.82 -2.55 9.19
C ALA A 328 8.03 -1.20 8.51
N ILE A 329 7.35 -0.16 9.01
CA ILE A 329 7.52 1.21 8.49
C ILE A 329 8.91 1.79 8.79
N GLY A 330 9.60 1.26 9.78
CA GLY A 330 10.96 1.67 10.16
C GLY A 330 11.50 0.79 11.28
N TYR A 331 12.76 0.95 11.59
CA TYR A 331 13.48 0.12 12.57
C TYR A 331 12.91 0.14 13.99
N ASN A 332 12.17 1.16 14.35
CA ASN A 332 11.54 1.30 15.68
C ASN A 332 10.23 0.51 15.84
N PHE A 333 9.83 -0.22 14.79
CA PHE A 333 8.65 -1.09 14.81
C PHE A 333 9.04 -2.54 14.49
N PRO A 334 8.40 -3.52 15.16
CA PRO A 334 8.53 -4.92 14.75
C PRO A 334 7.83 -5.12 13.39
N PRO A 335 8.37 -5.98 12.51
CA PRO A 335 7.67 -6.40 11.31
C PRO A 335 6.36 -7.12 11.66
N ILE A 336 5.32 -6.83 10.91
CA ILE A 336 4.02 -7.50 10.94
C ILE A 336 3.63 -7.89 9.51
N VAL A 337 2.65 -8.77 9.36
CA VAL A 337 2.21 -9.16 8.00
C VAL A 337 1.57 -7.97 7.31
N ARG A 338 2.04 -7.64 6.11
CA ARG A 338 1.58 -6.49 5.32
C ARG A 338 1.51 -6.87 3.83
N MET A 339 0.50 -6.35 3.17
CA MET A 339 0.42 -6.37 1.71
C MET A 339 1.61 -5.67 1.06
N THR A 340 1.81 -5.97 -0.22
CA THR A 340 2.88 -5.43 -1.07
C THR A 340 2.32 -4.85 -2.37
N ASN A 341 2.09 -5.67 -3.40
CA ASN A 341 1.46 -5.29 -4.65
C ASN A 341 0.21 -6.16 -4.83
N THR A 342 -0.94 -5.65 -4.38
CA THR A 342 -2.21 -6.38 -4.43
C THR A 342 -2.91 -6.12 -5.76
N ILE A 343 -3.32 -7.17 -6.46
CA ILE A 343 -3.81 -7.08 -7.85
C ILE A 343 -5.06 -7.94 -8.03
N ILE A 344 -6.09 -7.36 -8.69
CA ILE A 344 -7.08 -8.14 -9.42
C ILE A 344 -6.46 -8.48 -10.78
N GLU A 345 -6.26 -9.77 -11.05
CA GLU A 345 -5.70 -10.20 -12.33
C GLU A 345 -6.66 -9.85 -13.47
N PRO A 346 -6.14 -9.46 -14.65
CA PRO A 346 -6.99 -9.08 -15.78
C PRO A 346 -7.88 -10.23 -16.26
N GLY A 347 -9.10 -9.88 -16.62
CA GLY A 347 -10.05 -10.74 -17.33
C GLY A 347 -9.95 -10.57 -18.84
N GLU A 348 -11.06 -10.79 -19.54
CA GLU A 348 -11.12 -10.72 -21.00
C GLU A 348 -12.03 -9.59 -21.53
N ALA A 349 -12.82 -8.96 -20.63
CA ALA A 349 -13.79 -7.95 -21.03
C ALA A 349 -13.12 -6.60 -21.31
N THR A 350 -13.53 -5.91 -22.37
CA THR A 350 -13.19 -4.50 -22.55
C THR A 350 -14.05 -3.61 -21.66
N LEU A 351 -13.66 -2.35 -21.46
CA LEU A 351 -14.52 -1.37 -20.77
C LEU A 351 -15.89 -1.27 -21.46
N ALA A 352 -15.95 -1.32 -22.78
CA ALA A 352 -17.21 -1.30 -23.52
C ALA A 352 -18.11 -2.51 -23.20
N ASP A 353 -17.53 -3.70 -23.03
CA ASP A 353 -18.28 -4.89 -22.60
C ASP A 353 -18.82 -4.77 -21.17
N LEU A 354 -18.04 -4.14 -20.26
CA LEU A 354 -18.48 -3.89 -18.89
C LEU A 354 -19.61 -2.85 -18.83
N LEU A 355 -19.63 -1.88 -19.71
CA LEU A 355 -20.70 -0.88 -19.83
C LEU A 355 -21.93 -1.43 -20.53
N ALA A 356 -21.75 -2.40 -21.43
CA ALA A 356 -22.85 -2.98 -22.19
C ALA A 356 -23.94 -3.54 -21.27
N GLY A 357 -25.20 -3.19 -21.57
CA GLY A 357 -26.38 -3.63 -20.80
C GLY A 357 -26.61 -2.86 -19.49
N VAL A 358 -25.78 -1.93 -19.12
CA VAL A 358 -26.02 -1.02 -17.98
C VAL A 358 -26.90 0.14 -18.44
N ASN A 359 -28.20 0.06 -18.19
CA ASN A 359 -29.15 1.09 -18.61
C ASN A 359 -29.12 2.33 -17.68
N ASP A 360 -28.94 2.12 -16.38
CA ASP A 360 -28.81 3.14 -15.35
C ASP A 360 -27.77 2.67 -14.33
N GLY A 361 -26.61 3.29 -14.30
CA GLY A 361 -25.51 2.92 -13.43
C GLY A 361 -24.60 4.10 -13.15
N VAL A 362 -23.50 3.84 -12.44
CA VAL A 362 -22.50 4.86 -12.12
C VAL A 362 -21.11 4.36 -12.47
N TYR A 363 -20.37 5.14 -13.26
CA TYR A 363 -18.95 4.96 -13.48
C TYR A 363 -18.20 5.79 -12.44
N VAL A 364 -17.34 5.16 -11.67
CA VAL A 364 -16.61 5.80 -10.57
C VAL A 364 -15.11 5.67 -10.78
N ARG A 365 -14.40 6.77 -10.55
CA ARG A 365 -12.97 6.88 -10.79
C ARG A 365 -12.25 7.44 -9.59
N ASN A 366 -10.99 7.00 -9.46
CA ASN A 366 -10.09 7.52 -8.45
C ASN A 366 -10.67 7.36 -7.03
N TRP A 367 -9.92 7.73 -6.00
CA TRP A 367 -10.35 7.59 -4.61
C TRP A 367 -9.85 8.75 -3.74
N TYR A 368 -10.56 9.06 -2.67
CA TYR A 368 -10.12 10.01 -1.66
C TYR A 368 -9.85 9.38 -0.30
N GLY A 369 -10.40 8.25 -0.04
CA GLY A 369 -10.25 7.54 1.20
C GLY A 369 -11.26 6.42 1.31
N GLY A 370 -11.02 5.55 2.27
CA GLY A 370 -11.92 4.45 2.57
C GLY A 370 -11.49 3.79 3.87
N ILE A 371 -12.39 3.01 4.40
CA ILE A 371 -12.16 2.21 5.60
C ILE A 371 -12.88 0.89 5.45
N THR A 372 -12.22 -0.16 5.89
CA THR A 372 -12.83 -1.47 6.04
C THR A 372 -12.82 -1.84 7.52
N GLN A 373 -13.98 -2.18 8.04
CA GLN A 373 -14.15 -2.70 9.40
C GLN A 373 -14.82 -4.06 9.36
N HIS A 374 -14.07 -5.11 9.64
CA HIS A 374 -14.50 -6.50 9.51
C HIS A 374 -14.97 -6.82 8.08
N GLU A 375 -16.25 -6.98 7.88
CA GLU A 375 -16.88 -7.34 6.60
C GLU A 375 -17.47 -6.13 5.87
N MET A 376 -17.48 -4.95 6.52
CA MET A 376 -18.09 -3.73 5.95
C MET A 376 -17.02 -2.79 5.44
N PHE A 377 -17.23 -2.27 4.25
CA PHE A 377 -16.39 -1.22 3.68
C PHE A 377 -17.17 0.05 3.38
N THR A 378 -16.45 1.16 3.35
CA THR A 378 -16.93 2.45 2.83
C THR A 378 -15.78 3.12 2.10
N PHE A 379 -15.96 3.45 0.81
CA PHE A 379 -14.98 4.14 -0.03
C PHE A 379 -15.59 5.39 -0.64
N SER A 380 -14.81 6.46 -0.68
CA SER A 380 -15.18 7.70 -1.38
C SER A 380 -14.48 7.74 -2.75
N SER A 381 -15.27 7.85 -3.82
CA SER A 381 -14.71 8.06 -5.16
C SER A 381 -14.15 9.48 -5.29
N GLY A 382 -13.18 9.65 -6.18
CA GLY A 382 -12.68 10.97 -6.56
C GLY A 382 -13.57 11.65 -7.61
N GLU A 383 -14.19 10.85 -8.47
CA GLU A 383 -15.03 11.28 -9.59
C GLU A 383 -16.18 10.28 -9.78
N ALA A 384 -17.31 10.76 -10.27
CA ALA A 384 -18.44 9.91 -10.61
C ALA A 384 -19.17 10.45 -11.85
N TYR A 385 -19.66 9.52 -12.67
CA TYR A 385 -20.37 9.80 -13.92
C TYR A 385 -21.56 8.86 -14.05
N MET A 386 -22.65 9.33 -14.60
CA MET A 386 -23.78 8.45 -14.91
C MET A 386 -23.45 7.53 -16.08
N ILE A 387 -23.87 6.28 -15.98
CA ILE A 387 -23.94 5.37 -17.14
C ILE A 387 -25.39 5.35 -17.60
N ARG A 388 -25.60 5.66 -18.87
CA ARG A 388 -26.93 5.63 -19.51
C ARG A 388 -26.86 4.81 -20.80
N ASN A 389 -27.64 3.72 -20.86
CA ASN A 389 -27.71 2.85 -22.04
C ASN A 389 -26.33 2.39 -22.55
N GLY A 390 -25.43 2.03 -21.64
CA GLY A 390 -24.08 1.54 -21.97
C GLY A 390 -23.04 2.60 -22.26
N GLU A 391 -23.33 3.87 -22.02
CA GLU A 391 -22.40 4.99 -22.26
C GLU A 391 -22.17 5.82 -20.99
N ILE A 392 -20.93 6.25 -20.77
CA ILE A 392 -20.56 7.21 -19.72
C ILE A 392 -21.00 8.59 -20.19
N GLN A 393 -21.80 9.28 -19.40
CA GLN A 393 -22.37 10.58 -19.77
C GLN A 393 -22.05 11.67 -18.73
N GLU A 394 -23.08 12.31 -18.15
CA GLU A 394 -22.91 13.48 -17.31
C GLU A 394 -22.12 13.18 -16.01
N ALA A 395 -21.23 14.11 -15.65
CA ALA A 395 -20.56 14.09 -14.35
C ALA A 395 -21.57 14.37 -13.23
N VAL A 396 -21.42 13.64 -12.13
CA VAL A 396 -22.13 13.87 -10.88
C VAL A 396 -21.12 14.09 -9.75
N ARG A 397 -21.57 14.56 -8.60
CA ARG A 397 -20.68 14.67 -7.43
C ARG A 397 -20.12 13.31 -7.07
N PRO A 398 -18.90 13.27 -6.49
CA PRO A 398 -18.33 12.03 -5.97
C PRO A 398 -19.34 11.28 -5.10
N VAL A 399 -19.25 9.97 -5.11
CA VAL A 399 -20.14 9.10 -4.35
C VAL A 399 -19.38 8.27 -3.33
N MET A 400 -20.05 7.88 -2.26
CA MET A 400 -19.57 6.85 -1.36
C MET A 400 -20.15 5.51 -1.76
N LEU A 401 -19.27 4.51 -1.85
CA LEU A 401 -19.63 3.11 -2.03
C LEU A 401 -19.58 2.43 -0.67
N THR A 402 -20.64 1.74 -0.29
CA THR A 402 -20.71 1.03 1.00
C THR A 402 -21.29 -0.36 0.75
N GLY A 403 -20.79 -1.35 1.46
CA GLY A 403 -21.34 -2.71 1.34
C GLY A 403 -20.71 -3.70 2.29
N ASN A 404 -21.32 -4.89 2.34
CA ASN A 404 -20.67 -6.07 2.86
C ASN A 404 -19.72 -6.61 1.79
N LEU A 405 -18.49 -6.85 2.17
CA LEU A 405 -17.44 -7.28 1.27
C LEU A 405 -17.80 -8.56 0.50
N PHE A 406 -18.27 -9.57 1.20
CA PHE A 406 -18.54 -10.89 0.59
C PHE A 406 -19.70 -10.82 -0.39
N GLU A 407 -20.77 -10.10 -0.05
CA GLU A 407 -21.89 -9.85 -0.96
C GLU A 407 -21.43 -9.03 -2.18
N THR A 408 -20.54 -8.09 -1.99
CA THR A 408 -19.98 -7.27 -3.09
C THR A 408 -19.13 -8.12 -4.03
N LEU A 409 -18.31 -9.04 -3.52
CA LEU A 409 -17.52 -9.96 -4.35
C LEU A 409 -18.42 -10.95 -5.13
N GLU A 410 -19.51 -11.42 -4.54
CA GLU A 410 -20.51 -12.24 -5.24
C GLU A 410 -21.22 -11.46 -6.35
N ASN A 411 -21.42 -10.15 -6.17
CA ASN A 411 -22.03 -9.25 -7.15
C ASN A 411 -21.02 -8.67 -8.16
N LEU A 412 -19.72 -8.94 -8.02
CA LEU A 412 -18.71 -8.57 -8.99
C LEU A 412 -18.80 -9.55 -10.17
N ASP A 413 -19.37 -9.11 -11.29
CA ASP A 413 -19.71 -9.96 -12.43
C ASP A 413 -18.89 -9.69 -13.69
N GLY A 414 -18.02 -8.69 -13.68
CA GLY A 414 -17.16 -8.36 -14.82
C GLY A 414 -15.79 -7.84 -14.40
N VAL A 415 -14.76 -8.36 -15.08
CA VAL A 415 -13.35 -7.96 -14.91
C VAL A 415 -12.78 -7.64 -16.28
N GLY A 416 -12.22 -6.45 -16.42
CA GLY A 416 -11.64 -5.94 -17.66
C GLY A 416 -10.29 -6.57 -18.03
N ASP A 417 -9.75 -6.18 -19.19
CA ASP A 417 -8.45 -6.59 -19.71
C ASP A 417 -7.35 -5.53 -19.49
N ASP A 418 -7.70 -4.36 -19.01
CA ASP A 418 -6.91 -3.14 -18.98
C ASP A 418 -6.27 -2.87 -17.61
N LEU A 419 -5.49 -3.82 -17.11
CA LEU A 419 -4.77 -3.69 -15.82
C LEU A 419 -3.94 -2.40 -15.78
N ASP A 420 -4.17 -1.59 -14.76
CA ASP A 420 -3.34 -0.44 -14.39
C ASP A 420 -2.93 -0.49 -12.91
N MET A 421 -1.74 0.02 -12.60
CA MET A 421 -1.15 -0.04 -11.27
C MET A 421 -1.16 1.33 -10.59
N ASN A 422 -1.94 1.46 -9.54
CA ASN A 422 -1.89 2.61 -8.66
C ASN A 422 -0.73 2.46 -7.65
N GLN A 423 0.20 3.41 -7.68
CA GLN A 423 1.38 3.44 -6.82
C GLN A 423 1.40 4.68 -5.89
N GLY A 424 0.37 5.51 -5.95
CA GLY A 424 0.26 6.76 -5.17
C GLY A 424 -0.23 6.58 -3.74
N GLY A 425 -0.52 5.36 -3.31
CA GLY A 425 -1.08 5.04 -2.01
C GLY A 425 -0.05 4.62 -0.95
N GLY A 426 -0.56 4.36 0.23
CA GLY A 426 0.19 3.77 1.35
C GLY A 426 -0.76 3.01 2.27
N CYS A 427 -0.31 1.88 2.79
CA CYS A 427 -1.09 1.02 3.66
C CYS A 427 -0.90 1.36 5.14
N GLY A 428 -1.96 1.24 5.94
CA GLY A 428 -1.94 1.44 7.39
C GLY A 428 -2.42 0.21 8.15
N LYS A 429 -1.63 -0.27 9.14
CA LYS A 429 -2.00 -1.35 10.05
C LYS A 429 -1.14 -1.31 11.31
N GLY A 430 -1.72 -1.61 12.47
CA GLY A 430 -0.97 -1.71 13.73
C GLY A 430 -0.20 -0.45 14.12
N GLY A 431 -0.73 0.75 13.83
CA GLY A 431 -0.05 2.02 14.07
C GLY A 431 1.08 2.34 13.08
N GLN A 432 1.32 1.48 12.09
CA GLN A 432 2.36 1.65 11.07
C GLN A 432 1.75 2.16 9.76
N SER A 433 1.80 3.47 9.51
CA SER A 433 1.25 4.14 8.32
C SER A 433 2.03 5.43 7.99
N PRO A 434 2.21 5.77 6.70
CA PRO A 434 1.90 5.00 5.50
C PRO A 434 3.05 4.06 5.09
N LEU A 435 2.79 2.78 4.90
CA LEU A 435 3.78 1.85 4.33
C LEU A 435 3.65 1.83 2.79
N PRO A 436 4.76 1.92 2.03
CA PRO A 436 4.72 1.86 0.58
C PRO A 436 4.10 0.56 0.06
N VAL A 437 3.08 0.68 -0.79
CA VAL A 437 2.42 -0.44 -1.47
C VAL A 437 2.03 0.00 -2.89
N SER A 438 1.71 -0.96 -3.74
CA SER A 438 0.98 -0.74 -4.97
C SER A 438 -0.29 -1.57 -4.98
N ASN A 439 -1.30 -1.09 -5.64
CA ASN A 439 -2.50 -1.86 -5.89
C ASN A 439 -2.92 -1.71 -7.34
N GLY A 440 -3.39 -2.76 -7.94
CA GLY A 440 -3.72 -2.80 -9.35
C GLY A 440 -5.02 -3.54 -9.63
N SER A 441 -5.68 -3.12 -10.68
CA SER A 441 -6.86 -3.78 -11.20
C SER A 441 -7.07 -3.36 -12.64
N PRO A 442 -7.75 -4.15 -13.46
CA PRO A 442 -8.49 -3.63 -14.60
C PRO A 442 -9.78 -2.95 -14.13
N HIS A 443 -10.57 -2.38 -15.06
CA HIS A 443 -11.94 -2.00 -14.74
C HIS A 443 -12.73 -3.21 -14.23
N ILE A 444 -13.59 -2.98 -13.24
CA ILE A 444 -14.49 -4.02 -12.73
C ILE A 444 -15.93 -3.52 -12.71
N ARG A 445 -16.89 -4.45 -12.89
CA ARG A 445 -18.30 -4.16 -12.75
C ARG A 445 -18.89 -4.90 -11.55
N ILE A 446 -19.60 -4.16 -10.69
CA ILE A 446 -20.29 -4.67 -9.52
C ILE A 446 -21.78 -4.36 -9.66
N GLN A 447 -22.59 -5.40 -9.62
CA GLN A 447 -24.04 -5.27 -9.54
C GLN A 447 -24.45 -4.93 -8.10
N LYS A 448 -25.56 -4.22 -7.92
CA LYS A 448 -26.17 -3.96 -6.60
C LYS A 448 -25.20 -3.38 -5.54
N CYS A 449 -24.34 -2.45 -5.94
CA CYS A 449 -23.54 -1.71 -4.99
C CYS A 449 -24.38 -0.59 -4.36
N LEU A 450 -24.35 -0.48 -3.03
CA LEU A 450 -25.01 0.63 -2.34
C LEU A 450 -24.13 1.87 -2.47
N ILE A 451 -24.70 2.92 -3.05
CA ILE A 451 -24.06 4.23 -3.16
C ILE A 451 -24.83 5.29 -2.41
N SER A 452 -24.13 6.31 -1.91
CA SER A 452 -24.72 7.52 -1.38
C SER A 452 -23.98 8.73 -1.97
N GLY A 453 -24.70 9.88 -2.11
CA GLY A 453 -24.06 11.15 -2.43
C GLY A 453 -23.06 11.52 -1.33
N ALA A 454 -21.88 12.03 -1.71
CA ALA A 454 -20.89 12.55 -0.78
C ALA A 454 -21.19 14.01 -0.42
#